data_07e04048eec4526cdbe4bb73e99f9df9
#
_entry.id   07e04048eec4526cdbe4bb73e99f9df9
#
_cell.length_a   1.000
_cell.length_b   1.000
_cell.length_c   1.000
_cell.angle_alpha   90.00
_cell.angle_beta   90.00
_cell.angle_gamma   90.00
#
_symmetry.space_group_name_H-M   'P 1'
#
loop_
_entity.id
_entity.type
_entity.pdbx_description
1 polymer ?
#
loop_
_entity_poly.entity_id
_entity_poly.type
_entity_poly.pdbx_seq_one_letter_code
_entity_poly.pdbx_strand_id
1 'polypeptide(L)'
;MSFRPALARKSLHRVLRGRIRTDVLQWIILALGLCLCAGGHWFAGLLLVLISGRWLAAAVGLLLLALAAAALMAASDSTPSDIPTPRRPMEPLSAPRGPEPVSYGVGDAAFAAWLAAPNVHGRPAAGLEATAVADGMDRRNVAAGVAGEDSVSRMLASMGIRDAHVFLSCRNPGDATGRADIDVVVVSGRTVWLLDAKHYRPASPDAYLVPTPGLGAMRGGGELRAYDSNTNLNVPVGSLAGVAPVRTYHASGNMAWAADSVRSGLPAGLDVRPVVLLSRTTGGVYGVMRGTMFPGAIPVMQADAWASAFTDAPADPRAVGYFRRLLKS
;
A
#
# COMPACT_ATOMS: atom_id res chain seq x y z
N MET A 1 21.54 36.20 65.90
CA MET A 1 20.47 35.39 65.27
C MET A 1 20.73 35.28 63.80
N SER A 2 21.29 34.17 63.34
CA SER A 2 21.67 33.95 61.92
C SER A 2 20.52 33.23 61.23
N PHE A 3 19.84 33.91 60.31
CA PHE A 3 18.77 33.35 59.45
C PHE A 3 19.41 32.45 58.40
N ARG A 4 19.03 31.16 58.32
CA ARG A 4 19.54 30.20 57.34
C ARG A 4 18.64 30.20 56.06
N PRO A 5 19.00 30.93 55.00
CA PRO A 5 18.16 31.00 53.78
C PRO A 5 18.22 29.74 52.91
N ALA A 6 19.14 28.80 53.19
CA ALA A 6 19.37 27.63 52.33
C ALA A 6 18.30 26.54 52.45
N LEU A 7 17.58 26.43 53.56
CA LEU A 7 16.52 25.43 53.73
C LEU A 7 15.22 25.80 53.05
N ALA A 8 14.90 27.09 52.93
CA ALA A 8 13.70 27.57 52.23
C ALA A 8 13.74 27.33 50.70
N ARG A 9 14.93 27.47 50.08
CA ARG A 9 15.10 27.21 48.65
C ARG A 9 14.90 25.74 48.28
N LYS A 10 15.38 24.79 49.09
CA LYS A 10 15.21 23.35 48.81
C LYS A 10 13.74 22.86 48.92
N SER A 11 12.97 23.45 49.82
CA SER A 11 11.54 23.12 49.94
C SER A 11 10.74 23.70 48.80
N LEU A 12 11.01 24.92 48.37
CA LEU A 12 10.33 25.56 47.23
C LEU A 12 10.58 24.82 45.92
N HIS A 13 11.83 24.40 45.65
CA HIS A 13 12.14 23.58 44.45
C HIS A 13 11.47 22.21 44.45
N ARG A 14 11.24 21.59 45.58
CA ARG A 14 10.55 20.30 45.70
C ARG A 14 9.04 20.45 45.44
N VAL A 15 8.44 21.51 45.97
CA VAL A 15 7.02 21.82 45.77
C VAL A 15 6.75 22.21 44.30
N LEU A 16 7.62 23.04 43.70
CA LEU A 16 7.51 23.42 42.28
C LEU A 16 7.68 22.22 41.34
N ARG A 17 8.66 21.32 41.58
CA ARG A 17 8.82 20.09 40.77
C ARG A 17 7.63 19.13 40.92
N GLY A 18 7.03 19.03 42.08
CA GLY A 18 5.83 18.23 42.32
C GLY A 18 4.64 18.79 41.54
N ARG A 19 4.45 20.10 41.55
CA ARG A 19 3.36 20.77 40.85
C ARG A 19 3.49 20.67 39.30
N ILE A 20 4.70 20.86 38.78
CA ILE A 20 4.98 20.71 37.36
C ILE A 20 4.71 19.27 36.90
N ARG A 21 5.08 18.27 37.69
CA ARG A 21 4.80 16.84 37.33
C ARG A 21 3.32 16.52 37.33
N THR A 22 2.54 17.04 38.26
CA THR A 22 1.08 16.81 38.27
C THR A 22 0.39 17.53 37.14
N ASP A 23 0.81 18.73 36.77
CA ASP A 23 0.26 19.45 35.62
C ASP A 23 0.55 18.77 34.30
N VAL A 24 1.77 18.28 34.07
CA VAL A 24 2.15 17.53 32.87
C VAL A 24 1.35 16.24 32.77
N LEU A 25 1.20 15.50 33.88
CA LEU A 25 0.39 14.27 33.89
C LEU A 25 -1.08 14.54 33.54
N GLN A 26 -1.66 15.62 34.07
CA GLN A 26 -3.04 16.00 33.73
C GLN A 26 -3.22 16.34 32.25
N TRP A 27 -2.25 17.00 31.63
CA TRP A 27 -2.28 17.28 30.18
C TRP A 27 -2.16 16.00 29.33
N ILE A 28 -1.33 15.04 29.77
CA ILE A 28 -1.20 13.74 29.09
C ILE A 28 -2.52 12.96 29.18
N ILE A 29 -3.15 12.92 30.37
CA ILE A 29 -4.44 12.23 30.57
C ILE A 29 -5.54 12.89 29.72
N LEU A 30 -5.58 14.22 29.67
CA LEU A 30 -6.53 14.95 28.83
C LEU A 30 -6.36 14.62 27.34
N ALA A 31 -5.11 14.66 26.84
CA ALA A 31 -4.80 14.35 25.45
C ALA A 31 -5.20 12.90 25.10
N LEU A 32 -4.90 11.94 25.97
CA LEU A 32 -5.28 10.54 25.81
C LEU A 32 -6.81 10.37 25.78
N GLY A 33 -7.53 11.07 26.67
CA GLY A 33 -8.99 11.06 26.70
C GLY A 33 -9.61 11.60 25.42
N LEU A 34 -9.10 12.71 24.90
CA LEU A 34 -9.55 13.28 23.62
C LEU A 34 -9.25 12.36 22.41
N CYS A 35 -8.07 11.71 22.40
CA CYS A 35 -7.73 10.73 21.37
C CYS A 35 -8.68 9.51 21.39
N LEU A 36 -9.05 9.00 22.57
CA LEU A 36 -9.99 7.91 22.70
C LEU A 36 -11.40 8.31 22.26
N CYS A 37 -11.85 9.52 22.56
CA CYS A 37 -13.11 10.04 22.04
C CYS A 37 -13.11 10.09 20.51
N ALA A 38 -12.05 10.60 19.90
CA ALA A 38 -11.90 10.67 18.45
C ALA A 38 -11.85 9.28 17.78
N GLY A 39 -11.31 8.27 18.49
CA GLY A 39 -11.25 6.88 18.05
C GLY A 39 -12.55 6.06 18.27
N GLY A 40 -13.64 6.69 18.68
CA GLY A 40 -14.95 6.03 18.92
C GLY A 40 -15.12 5.41 20.30
N HIS A 41 -14.15 5.50 21.19
CA HIS A 41 -14.22 4.99 22.57
C HIS A 41 -14.73 6.05 23.55
N TRP A 42 -15.90 6.61 23.27
CA TRP A 42 -16.46 7.78 23.94
C TRP A 42 -16.51 7.69 25.47
N PHE A 43 -16.91 6.52 25.99
CA PHE A 43 -17.09 6.35 27.44
C PHE A 43 -15.75 6.40 28.19
N ALA A 44 -14.75 5.68 27.69
CA ALA A 44 -13.40 5.67 28.29
C ALA A 44 -12.70 7.03 28.13
N GLY A 45 -12.86 7.67 26.97
CA GLY A 45 -12.33 8.99 26.71
C GLY A 45 -12.90 10.06 27.63
N LEU A 46 -14.23 10.08 27.79
CA LEU A 46 -14.92 11.02 28.67
C LEU A 46 -14.50 10.84 30.12
N LEU A 47 -14.35 9.60 30.59
CA LEU A 47 -13.89 9.31 31.96
C LEU A 47 -12.50 9.89 32.22
N LEU A 48 -11.56 9.74 31.29
CA LEU A 48 -10.21 10.31 31.41
C LEU A 48 -10.23 11.85 31.41
N VAL A 49 -11.08 12.46 30.57
CA VAL A 49 -11.26 13.91 30.55
C VAL A 49 -11.77 14.41 31.91
N LEU A 50 -12.74 13.71 32.49
CA LEU A 50 -13.28 14.00 33.82
C LEU A 50 -12.20 13.94 34.91
N ILE A 51 -11.38 12.89 34.89
CA ILE A 51 -10.29 12.68 35.86
C ILE A 51 -9.21 13.74 35.75
N SER A 52 -8.96 14.29 34.54
CA SER A 52 -7.95 15.33 34.33
C SER A 52 -8.24 16.64 35.07
N GLY A 53 -9.48 16.88 35.46
CA GLY A 53 -9.92 18.12 36.13
C GLY A 53 -9.83 19.39 35.26
N ARG A 54 -9.58 19.25 33.95
CA ARG A 54 -9.38 20.39 33.03
C ARG A 54 -10.58 20.59 32.10
N TRP A 55 -11.74 20.73 32.67
CA TRP A 55 -13.05 20.83 31.97
C TRP A 55 -13.10 21.89 30.87
N LEU A 56 -12.50 23.07 31.11
CA LEU A 56 -12.55 24.16 30.15
C LEU A 56 -11.75 23.82 28.87
N ALA A 57 -10.56 23.24 29.05
CA ALA A 57 -9.72 22.81 27.92
C ALA A 57 -10.38 21.67 27.13
N ALA A 58 -11.05 20.75 27.81
CA ALA A 58 -11.82 19.68 27.19
C ALA A 58 -13.03 20.21 26.41
N ALA A 59 -13.77 21.16 26.96
CA ALA A 59 -14.91 21.79 26.29
C ALA A 59 -14.49 22.51 25.00
N VAL A 60 -13.38 23.25 25.05
CA VAL A 60 -12.82 23.93 23.87
C VAL A 60 -12.34 22.91 22.82
N GLY A 61 -11.67 21.83 23.24
CA GLY A 61 -11.22 20.76 22.37
C GLY A 61 -12.38 20.05 21.64
N LEU A 62 -13.46 19.74 22.36
CA LEU A 62 -14.67 19.14 21.80
C LEU A 62 -15.39 20.09 20.84
N LEU A 63 -15.44 21.38 21.15
CA LEU A 63 -16.02 22.39 20.26
C LEU A 63 -15.24 22.47 18.95
N LEU A 64 -13.91 22.50 18.99
CA LEU A 64 -13.06 22.54 17.80
C LEU A 64 -13.22 21.27 16.97
N LEU A 65 -13.35 20.11 17.61
CA LEU A 65 -13.57 18.82 16.93
C LEU A 65 -14.95 18.80 16.24
N ALA A 66 -15.99 19.32 16.89
CA ALA A 66 -17.33 19.43 16.33
C ALA A 66 -17.37 20.40 15.14
N LEU A 67 -16.68 21.53 15.23
CA LEU A 67 -16.55 22.48 14.13
C LEU A 67 -15.78 21.88 12.94
N ALA A 68 -14.71 21.13 13.17
CA ALA A 68 -13.98 20.43 12.13
C ALA A 68 -14.82 19.34 11.46
N ALA A 69 -15.59 18.58 12.23
CA ALA A 69 -16.52 17.57 11.69
C ALA A 69 -17.65 18.20 10.88
N ALA A 70 -18.21 19.32 11.34
CA ALA A 70 -19.23 20.06 10.61
C ALA A 70 -18.69 20.64 9.29
N ALA A 71 -17.45 21.15 9.30
CA ALA A 71 -16.79 21.63 8.09
C ALA A 71 -16.52 20.49 7.09
N LEU A 72 -16.15 19.30 7.57
CA LEU A 72 -15.97 18.10 6.73
C LEU A 72 -17.30 17.65 6.10
N MET A 73 -18.38 17.63 6.89
CA MET A 73 -19.72 17.28 6.38
C MET A 73 -20.27 18.32 5.40
N ALA A 74 -20.06 19.61 5.66
CA ALA A 74 -20.43 20.67 4.72
C ALA A 74 -19.63 20.61 3.40
N ALA A 75 -18.38 20.15 3.43
CA ALA A 75 -17.57 19.93 2.24
C ALA A 75 -18.01 18.70 1.43
N SER A 76 -18.67 17.72 2.07
CA SER A 76 -19.20 16.51 1.38
C SER A 76 -20.59 16.72 0.76
N ASP A 77 -21.34 17.74 1.18
CA ASP A 77 -22.70 18.02 0.68
C ASP A 77 -22.74 18.95 -0.55
N SER A 78 -21.59 19.35 -1.10
CA SER A 78 -21.53 20.07 -2.36
C SER A 78 -21.73 19.12 -3.54
N THR A 79 -22.95 18.62 -3.71
CA THR A 79 -23.40 18.01 -4.97
C THR A 79 -23.44 19.10 -6.05
N PRO A 80 -22.81 18.89 -7.20
CA PRO A 80 -22.96 19.81 -8.33
C PRO A 80 -24.42 19.79 -8.81
N SER A 81 -25.04 20.96 -8.83
CA SER A 81 -26.38 21.16 -9.38
C SER A 81 -26.44 20.68 -10.83
N ASP A 82 -27.42 19.84 -11.13
CA ASP A 82 -27.79 19.34 -12.43
C ASP A 82 -28.02 20.50 -13.44
N ILE A 83 -27.09 20.66 -14.38
CA ILE A 83 -27.34 21.40 -15.61
C ILE A 83 -27.84 20.36 -16.64
N PRO A 84 -29.06 20.47 -17.16
CA PRO A 84 -29.54 19.51 -18.16
C PRO A 84 -28.82 19.76 -19.48
N THR A 85 -27.90 18.87 -19.81
CA THR A 85 -27.26 18.82 -21.12
C THR A 85 -28.22 18.14 -22.13
N PRO A 86 -28.41 18.68 -23.36
CA PRO A 86 -29.25 18.06 -24.36
C PRO A 86 -28.69 16.69 -24.76
N ARG A 87 -29.50 15.64 -24.59
CA ARG A 87 -29.16 14.27 -24.96
C ARG A 87 -28.98 14.17 -26.48
N ARG A 88 -27.73 14.04 -26.93
CA ARG A 88 -27.47 13.46 -28.27
C ARG A 88 -27.88 11.99 -28.25
N PRO A 89 -28.45 11.45 -29.35
CA PRO A 89 -28.66 10.02 -29.48
C PRO A 89 -27.30 9.31 -29.32
N MET A 90 -27.17 8.50 -28.29
CA MET A 90 -25.98 7.69 -28.09
C MET A 90 -25.98 6.57 -29.14
N GLU A 91 -25.00 6.57 -30.05
CA GLU A 91 -24.59 5.36 -30.76
C GLU A 91 -24.29 4.27 -29.71
N PRO A 92 -24.63 3.01 -30.00
CA PRO A 92 -24.33 1.92 -29.11
C PRO A 92 -22.81 1.84 -28.94
N LEU A 93 -22.31 2.35 -27.82
CA LEU A 93 -20.93 2.19 -27.38
C LEU A 93 -20.66 0.68 -27.33
N SER A 94 -19.80 0.21 -28.22
CA SER A 94 -19.19 -1.11 -28.15
C SER A 94 -18.77 -1.31 -26.69
N ALA A 95 -19.18 -2.43 -26.08
CA ALA A 95 -18.85 -2.72 -24.69
C ALA A 95 -17.34 -2.46 -24.48
N PRO A 96 -16.94 -1.70 -23.44
CA PRO A 96 -15.53 -1.41 -23.23
C PRO A 96 -14.82 -2.76 -23.09
N ARG A 97 -13.87 -3.02 -24.00
CA ARG A 97 -13.00 -4.19 -23.90
C ARG A 97 -12.37 -4.16 -22.51
N GLY A 98 -12.40 -5.29 -21.84
CA GLY A 98 -11.73 -5.47 -20.54
C GLY A 98 -10.24 -5.10 -20.64
N PRO A 99 -9.54 -4.97 -19.51
CA PRO A 99 -8.11 -4.74 -19.52
C PRO A 99 -7.43 -5.91 -20.23
N GLU A 100 -6.65 -5.60 -21.28
CA GLU A 100 -5.90 -6.61 -22.02
C GLU A 100 -4.45 -6.63 -21.49
N PRO A 101 -3.85 -7.82 -21.27
CA PRO A 101 -2.46 -7.93 -20.89
C PRO A 101 -1.55 -7.47 -22.03
N VAL A 102 -0.41 -6.86 -21.69
CA VAL A 102 0.62 -6.51 -22.67
C VAL A 102 1.53 -7.72 -22.88
N SER A 103 1.71 -8.11 -24.13
CA SER A 103 2.40 -9.36 -24.48
C SER A 103 3.93 -9.32 -24.36
N TYR A 104 4.56 -8.14 -24.26
CA TYR A 104 6.03 -7.96 -24.30
C TYR A 104 6.70 -8.65 -25.51
N GLY A 105 5.98 -8.77 -26.63
CA GLY A 105 6.44 -9.48 -27.81
C GLY A 105 6.40 -11.01 -27.70
N VAL A 106 5.88 -11.56 -26.60
CA VAL A 106 5.75 -13.01 -26.38
C VAL A 106 4.38 -13.46 -26.85
N GLY A 107 4.33 -14.20 -27.95
CA GLY A 107 3.09 -14.83 -28.44
C GLY A 107 2.65 -16.00 -27.56
N ASP A 108 1.38 -16.43 -27.70
CA ASP A 108 0.78 -17.44 -26.83
C ASP A 108 1.51 -18.78 -26.86
N ALA A 109 1.99 -19.23 -28.02
CA ALA A 109 2.76 -20.47 -28.12
C ALA A 109 4.10 -20.41 -27.37
N ALA A 110 4.82 -19.28 -27.49
CA ALA A 110 6.07 -19.05 -26.77
C ALA A 110 5.82 -18.94 -25.26
N PHE A 111 4.75 -18.27 -24.87
CA PHE A 111 4.34 -18.17 -23.47
C PHE A 111 3.98 -19.53 -22.87
N ALA A 112 3.20 -20.36 -23.59
CA ALA A 112 2.89 -21.70 -23.16
C ALA A 112 4.14 -22.58 -23.00
N ALA A 113 5.10 -22.46 -23.93
CA ALA A 113 6.38 -23.16 -23.85
C ALA A 113 7.20 -22.71 -22.63
N TRP A 114 7.21 -21.40 -22.32
CA TRP A 114 7.85 -20.86 -21.14
C TRP A 114 7.20 -21.38 -19.84
N LEU A 115 5.86 -21.40 -19.76
CA LEU A 115 5.14 -21.97 -18.62
C LEU A 115 5.45 -23.46 -18.38
N ALA A 116 5.84 -24.18 -19.41
CA ALA A 116 6.25 -25.60 -19.32
C ALA A 116 7.74 -25.79 -19.00
N ALA A 117 8.52 -24.72 -18.87
CA ALA A 117 9.94 -24.81 -18.56
C ALA A 117 10.19 -25.36 -17.14
N PRO A 118 11.27 -26.14 -16.91
CA PRO A 118 11.50 -26.82 -15.64
C PRO A 118 11.77 -25.88 -14.43
N ASN A 119 12.13 -24.62 -14.72
CA ASN A 119 12.36 -23.59 -13.74
C ASN A 119 11.16 -22.63 -13.55
N VAL A 120 10.04 -22.90 -14.22
CA VAL A 120 8.78 -22.14 -14.05
C VAL A 120 7.73 -23.03 -13.40
N HIS A 121 7.07 -22.52 -12.39
CA HIS A 121 6.16 -23.29 -11.55
C HIS A 121 4.85 -22.55 -11.34
N GLY A 122 3.72 -23.23 -11.44
CA GLY A 122 2.38 -22.64 -11.26
C GLY A 122 1.83 -21.99 -12.52
N ARG A 123 0.80 -21.15 -12.37
CA ARG A 123 0.17 -20.39 -13.45
C ARG A 123 -0.19 -18.99 -12.94
N PRO A 124 -0.18 -17.96 -13.81
CA PRO A 124 -0.64 -16.63 -13.46
C PRO A 124 -2.10 -16.68 -13.02
N ALA A 125 -2.45 -15.89 -12.02
CA ALA A 125 -3.80 -15.70 -11.49
C ALA A 125 -4.53 -17.00 -11.04
N ALA A 126 -3.77 -18.07 -10.72
CA ALA A 126 -4.35 -19.32 -10.24
C ALA A 126 -5.13 -19.08 -8.92
N GLY A 127 -6.43 -19.34 -8.97
CA GLY A 127 -7.32 -19.16 -7.83
C GLY A 127 -7.84 -17.74 -7.60
N LEU A 128 -7.38 -16.73 -8.34
CA LEU A 128 -7.86 -15.35 -8.19
C LEU A 128 -9.37 -15.25 -8.46
N GLU A 129 -9.86 -15.86 -9.53
CA GLU A 129 -11.29 -15.85 -9.87
C GLU A 129 -12.15 -16.52 -8.79
N ALA A 130 -11.70 -17.67 -8.28
CA ALA A 130 -12.43 -18.38 -7.23
C ALA A 130 -12.45 -17.59 -5.90
N THR A 131 -11.33 -17.00 -5.52
CA THR A 131 -11.21 -16.14 -4.34
C THR A 131 -12.06 -14.88 -4.49
N ALA A 132 -12.03 -14.26 -5.66
CA ALA A 132 -12.76 -13.04 -5.96
C ALA A 132 -14.28 -13.24 -5.89
N VAL A 133 -14.80 -14.37 -6.38
CA VAL A 133 -16.22 -14.73 -6.26
C VAL A 133 -16.61 -14.93 -4.79
N ALA A 134 -15.76 -15.60 -3.99
CA ALA A 134 -16.00 -15.84 -2.58
C ALA A 134 -16.02 -14.53 -1.76
N ASP A 135 -15.20 -13.56 -2.14
CA ASP A 135 -15.06 -12.28 -1.44
C ASP A 135 -15.96 -11.16 -2.00
N GLY A 136 -16.78 -11.45 -3.03
CA GLY A 136 -17.68 -10.47 -3.65
C GLY A 136 -16.95 -9.33 -4.37
N MET A 137 -15.75 -9.57 -4.87
CA MET A 137 -14.96 -8.55 -5.58
C MET A 137 -15.61 -8.12 -6.89
N ASP A 138 -15.43 -6.85 -7.27
CA ASP A 138 -15.87 -6.36 -8.58
C ASP A 138 -15.12 -7.09 -9.70
N ARG A 139 -15.87 -7.64 -10.66
CA ARG A 139 -15.35 -8.37 -11.84
C ARG A 139 -14.32 -7.56 -12.61
N ARG A 140 -14.45 -6.23 -12.66
CA ARG A 140 -13.47 -5.35 -13.34
C ARG A 140 -12.13 -5.35 -12.63
N ASN A 141 -12.13 -5.35 -11.30
CA ASN A 141 -10.92 -5.41 -10.50
C ASN A 141 -10.25 -6.78 -10.63
N VAL A 142 -11.03 -7.85 -10.67
CA VAL A 142 -10.53 -9.21 -10.92
C VAL A 142 -9.87 -9.29 -12.30
N ALA A 143 -10.55 -8.82 -13.35
CA ALA A 143 -10.00 -8.82 -14.70
C ALA A 143 -8.72 -7.97 -14.82
N ALA A 144 -8.64 -6.85 -14.09
CA ALA A 144 -7.42 -6.05 -14.02
C ALA A 144 -6.28 -6.79 -13.30
N GLY A 145 -6.58 -7.53 -12.23
CA GLY A 145 -5.61 -8.38 -11.53
C GLY A 145 -5.05 -9.47 -12.45
N VAL A 146 -5.94 -10.23 -13.11
CA VAL A 146 -5.56 -11.28 -14.07
C VAL A 146 -4.68 -10.70 -15.19
N ALA A 147 -5.06 -9.57 -15.78
CA ALA A 147 -4.27 -8.92 -16.84
C ALA A 147 -2.90 -8.44 -16.33
N GLY A 148 -2.83 -7.99 -15.10
CA GLY A 148 -1.58 -7.56 -14.46
C GLY A 148 -0.61 -8.71 -14.28
N GLU A 149 -1.07 -9.81 -13.70
CA GLU A 149 -0.26 -11.02 -13.48
C GLU A 149 0.18 -11.66 -14.81
N ASP A 150 -0.71 -11.74 -15.80
CA ASP A 150 -0.36 -12.24 -17.14
C ASP A 150 0.70 -11.34 -17.80
N SER A 151 0.55 -10.01 -17.73
CA SER A 151 1.54 -9.07 -18.28
C SER A 151 2.91 -9.22 -17.62
N VAL A 152 2.98 -9.32 -16.29
CA VAL A 152 4.26 -9.53 -15.56
C VAL A 152 4.86 -10.88 -15.93
N SER A 153 4.04 -11.92 -16.04
CA SER A 153 4.50 -13.26 -16.45
C SER A 153 5.06 -13.29 -17.88
N ARG A 154 4.42 -12.56 -18.82
CA ARG A 154 4.94 -12.40 -20.19
C ARG A 154 6.22 -11.58 -20.24
N MET A 155 6.35 -10.57 -19.38
CA MET A 155 7.63 -9.86 -19.21
C MET A 155 8.74 -10.82 -18.77
N LEU A 156 8.50 -11.64 -17.74
CA LEU A 156 9.46 -12.65 -17.29
C LEU A 156 9.83 -13.64 -18.39
N ALA A 157 8.85 -14.10 -19.17
CA ALA A 157 9.07 -14.95 -20.33
C ALA A 157 9.96 -14.29 -21.39
N SER A 158 9.79 -12.96 -21.61
CA SER A 158 10.61 -12.21 -22.58
C SER A 158 12.06 -12.03 -22.15
N MET A 159 12.34 -12.14 -20.81
CA MET A 159 13.70 -12.00 -20.28
C MET A 159 14.60 -13.21 -20.53
N GLY A 160 14.05 -14.37 -20.91
CA GLY A 160 14.82 -15.57 -21.19
C GLY A 160 15.53 -16.14 -19.95
N ILE A 161 14.92 -16.06 -18.77
CA ILE A 161 15.44 -16.57 -17.49
C ILE A 161 15.73 -18.06 -17.60
N ARG A 162 16.96 -18.50 -17.26
CA ARG A 162 17.43 -19.87 -17.38
C ARG A 162 17.78 -20.50 -16.04
N ASP A 163 18.45 -19.74 -15.17
CA ASP A 163 19.07 -20.24 -13.94
C ASP A 163 18.22 -19.93 -12.70
N ALA A 164 17.52 -18.82 -12.69
CA ALA A 164 16.56 -18.48 -11.64
C ALA A 164 15.27 -19.30 -11.79
N HIS A 165 14.59 -19.55 -10.67
CA HIS A 165 13.28 -20.20 -10.66
C HIS A 165 12.18 -19.17 -10.46
N VAL A 166 11.09 -19.32 -11.23
CA VAL A 166 9.89 -18.50 -11.18
C VAL A 166 8.73 -19.32 -10.62
N PHE A 167 8.02 -18.77 -9.65
CA PHE A 167 6.83 -19.37 -9.04
C PHE A 167 5.67 -18.39 -9.21
N LEU A 168 4.58 -18.85 -9.80
CA LEU A 168 3.39 -18.06 -10.08
C LEU A 168 2.26 -18.48 -9.13
N SER A 169 1.59 -17.49 -8.54
CA SER A 169 0.47 -17.67 -7.60
C SER A 169 0.80 -18.58 -6.41
N CYS A 170 1.78 -18.18 -5.59
CA CYS A 170 2.09 -18.87 -4.35
C CYS A 170 1.15 -18.48 -3.23
N ARG A 171 0.74 -19.42 -2.37
CA ARG A 171 0.01 -19.11 -1.14
C ARG A 171 0.89 -18.28 -0.21
N ASN A 172 0.31 -17.26 0.41
CA ASN A 172 0.97 -16.55 1.50
C ASN A 172 1.07 -17.52 2.72
N PRO A 173 2.28 -17.84 3.21
CA PRO A 173 2.45 -18.79 4.32
C PRO A 173 1.87 -18.28 5.64
N GLY A 174 1.62 -16.98 5.77
CA GLY A 174 0.97 -16.39 6.93
C GLY A 174 -0.56 -16.43 6.89
N ASP A 175 -1.15 -16.87 5.79
CA ASP A 175 -2.60 -16.99 5.65
C ASP A 175 -3.09 -18.40 5.88
N ALA A 176 -3.65 -18.64 7.08
CA ALA A 176 -4.25 -19.93 7.44
C ALA A 176 -5.48 -20.27 6.58
N THR A 177 -6.14 -19.26 5.96
CA THR A 177 -7.32 -19.48 5.10
C THR A 177 -6.92 -19.92 3.68
N GLY A 178 -5.67 -19.72 3.28
CA GLY A 178 -5.15 -20.01 1.94
C GLY A 178 -5.70 -19.10 0.84
N ARG A 179 -6.38 -18.00 1.17
CA ARG A 179 -6.96 -17.05 0.21
C ARG A 179 -5.92 -16.08 -0.33
N ALA A 180 -5.09 -15.52 0.57
CA ALA A 180 -4.06 -14.60 0.17
C ALA A 180 -2.96 -15.32 -0.61
N ASP A 181 -2.50 -14.68 -1.68
CA ASP A 181 -1.41 -15.15 -2.51
C ASP A 181 -0.31 -14.11 -2.68
N ILE A 182 0.78 -14.60 -3.23
CA ILE A 182 1.89 -13.82 -3.74
C ILE A 182 1.87 -14.05 -5.24
N ASP A 183 1.66 -13.01 -6.02
CA ASP A 183 1.42 -13.12 -7.47
C ASP A 183 2.60 -13.83 -8.15
N VAL A 184 3.82 -13.37 -7.88
CA VAL A 184 5.03 -13.96 -8.47
C VAL A 184 6.15 -13.99 -7.44
N VAL A 185 6.88 -15.11 -7.40
CA VAL A 185 8.15 -15.22 -6.68
C VAL A 185 9.25 -15.58 -7.66
N VAL A 186 10.37 -14.84 -7.61
CA VAL A 186 11.57 -15.18 -8.40
C VAL A 186 12.73 -15.43 -7.46
N VAL A 187 13.31 -16.65 -7.52
CA VAL A 187 14.48 -17.05 -6.75
C VAL A 187 15.69 -17.01 -7.66
N SER A 188 16.60 -16.06 -7.43
CA SER A 188 17.85 -15.90 -8.18
C SER A 188 19.02 -15.82 -7.22
N GLY A 189 19.93 -16.75 -7.30
CA GLY A 189 20.98 -16.93 -6.30
C GLY A 189 20.37 -17.12 -4.90
N ARG A 190 20.77 -16.25 -3.97
CA ARG A 190 20.22 -16.18 -2.59
C ARG A 190 19.14 -15.11 -2.43
N THR A 191 18.78 -14.42 -3.49
CA THR A 191 17.74 -13.39 -3.48
C THR A 191 16.38 -13.98 -3.84
N VAL A 192 15.40 -13.70 -3.02
CA VAL A 192 13.99 -14.07 -3.19
C VAL A 192 13.19 -12.80 -3.44
N TRP A 193 12.83 -12.56 -4.69
CA TRP A 193 11.96 -11.47 -5.06
C TRP A 193 10.50 -11.88 -4.87
N LEU A 194 9.73 -11.07 -4.13
CA LEU A 194 8.29 -11.19 -4.03
C LEU A 194 7.69 -10.05 -4.84
N LEU A 195 7.00 -10.36 -5.91
CA LEU A 195 6.48 -9.39 -6.86
C LEU A 195 4.95 -9.37 -6.79
N ASP A 196 4.39 -8.19 -6.55
CA ASP A 196 2.94 -7.91 -6.53
C ASP A 196 2.59 -7.11 -7.80
N ALA A 197 1.85 -7.72 -8.72
CA ALA A 197 1.52 -7.16 -10.02
C ALA A 197 0.34 -6.19 -9.91
N LYS A 198 0.53 -4.92 -10.25
CA LYS A 198 -0.53 -3.91 -10.29
C LYS A 198 -0.76 -3.40 -11.70
N HIS A 199 -1.98 -3.60 -12.20
CA HIS A 199 -2.41 -3.16 -13.53
C HIS A 199 -3.12 -1.81 -13.45
N TYR A 200 -2.36 -0.75 -13.13
CA TYR A 200 -2.90 0.60 -13.03
C TYR A 200 -2.80 1.31 -14.37
N ARG A 201 -3.95 1.58 -15.00
CA ARG A 201 -4.01 2.31 -16.27
C ARG A 201 -3.82 3.81 -15.99
N PRO A 202 -2.76 4.46 -16.52
CA PRO A 202 -2.57 5.89 -16.35
C PRO A 202 -3.69 6.70 -17.02
N ALA A 203 -3.98 7.87 -16.45
CA ALA A 203 -4.97 8.80 -17.01
C ALA A 203 -4.43 9.51 -18.26
N SER A 204 -3.11 9.69 -18.35
CA SER A 204 -2.38 10.23 -19.50
C SER A 204 -1.05 9.50 -19.63
N PRO A 205 -0.36 9.58 -20.80
CA PRO A 205 0.98 8.98 -20.98
C PRO A 205 2.02 9.51 -19.99
N ASP A 206 1.83 10.74 -19.52
CA ASP A 206 2.77 11.44 -18.65
C ASP A 206 2.36 11.41 -17.17
N ALA A 207 1.35 10.59 -16.82
CA ALA A 207 0.91 10.47 -15.43
C ALA A 207 1.93 9.73 -14.58
N TYR A 208 2.07 10.13 -13.32
CA TYR A 208 3.05 9.59 -12.38
C TYR A 208 2.49 9.41 -10.98
N LEU A 209 3.10 8.48 -10.26
CA LEU A 209 2.80 8.20 -8.84
C LEU A 209 3.78 8.95 -7.95
N VAL A 210 3.28 9.51 -6.87
CA VAL A 210 4.08 10.27 -5.90
C VAL A 210 4.28 9.51 -4.60
N PRO A 211 5.40 9.76 -3.88
CA PRO A 211 5.59 9.27 -2.53
C PRO A 211 4.51 9.85 -1.60
N THR A 212 3.87 9.01 -0.83
CA THR A 212 2.94 9.45 0.22
C THR A 212 3.65 9.36 1.57
N PRO A 213 3.90 10.49 2.26
CA PRO A 213 4.57 10.48 3.56
C PRO A 213 3.85 9.57 4.56
N GLY A 214 4.60 8.76 5.28
CA GLY A 214 4.07 7.83 6.29
C GLY A 214 3.46 6.53 5.74
N LEU A 215 3.16 6.44 4.45
CA LEU A 215 2.57 5.23 3.87
C LEU A 215 3.52 4.03 3.97
N GLY A 216 4.82 4.22 3.76
CA GLY A 216 5.82 3.16 3.88
C GLY A 216 5.95 2.55 5.27
N ALA A 217 5.58 3.27 6.33
CA ALA A 217 5.61 2.78 7.70
C ALA A 217 4.31 2.06 8.11
N MET A 218 3.23 2.21 7.34
CA MET A 218 1.92 1.60 7.65
C MET A 218 1.91 0.13 7.23
N ARG A 219 1.39 -0.75 8.08
CA ARG A 219 1.12 -2.15 7.72
C ARG A 219 -0.30 -2.38 7.19
N GLY A 220 -1.26 -1.52 7.55
CA GLY A 220 -2.68 -1.70 7.26
C GLY A 220 -3.05 -1.40 5.81
N GLY A 221 -2.89 -0.19 5.41
CA GLY A 221 -3.27 0.30 4.09
C GLY A 221 -3.15 1.81 4.00
N GLY A 222 -3.31 2.36 2.81
CA GLY A 222 -3.21 3.78 2.57
C GLY A 222 -3.60 4.13 1.14
N GLU A 223 -3.36 5.36 0.75
CA GLU A 223 -3.64 5.87 -0.57
C GLU A 223 -2.35 6.09 -1.36
N LEU A 224 -2.36 5.69 -2.62
CA LEU A 224 -1.33 5.99 -3.60
C LEU A 224 -1.91 7.00 -4.59
N ARG A 225 -1.28 8.16 -4.72
CA ARG A 225 -1.81 9.27 -5.51
C ARG A 225 -1.08 9.39 -6.83
N ALA A 226 -1.86 9.53 -7.91
CA ALA A 226 -1.39 9.73 -9.25
C ALA A 226 -1.70 11.17 -9.71
N TYR A 227 -0.75 11.78 -10.39
CA TYR A 227 -0.86 13.13 -10.96
C TYR A 227 -0.50 13.10 -12.44
N ASP A 228 -1.02 14.07 -13.20
CA ASP A 228 -0.61 14.32 -14.57
C ASP A 228 0.66 15.20 -14.60
N SER A 229 1.52 15.06 -15.60
CA SER A 229 2.72 15.87 -15.80
C SER A 229 2.44 17.35 -15.98
N ASN A 230 1.24 17.70 -16.45
CA ASN A 230 0.80 19.10 -16.51
C ASN A 230 0.69 19.75 -15.13
N THR A 231 0.66 18.94 -14.06
CA THR A 231 0.79 19.38 -12.68
C THR A 231 2.28 19.50 -12.37
N ASN A 232 2.87 20.59 -12.72
CA ASN A 232 4.26 21.04 -12.59
C ASN A 232 5.18 20.11 -11.75
N LEU A 233 5.87 19.16 -12.40
CA LEU A 233 6.75 18.13 -11.82
C LEU A 233 7.94 18.68 -11.00
N ASN A 234 8.30 19.96 -11.22
CA ASN A 234 9.38 20.62 -10.50
C ASN A 234 8.98 21.12 -9.11
N VAL A 235 7.72 20.96 -8.74
CA VAL A 235 7.22 21.36 -7.41
C VAL A 235 7.51 20.25 -6.41
N PRO A 236 8.14 20.53 -5.25
CA PRO A 236 8.34 19.54 -4.20
C PRO A 236 7.01 18.89 -3.78
N VAL A 237 7.03 17.58 -3.49
CA VAL A 237 5.82 16.79 -3.15
C VAL A 237 4.97 17.45 -2.04
N GLY A 238 5.59 18.13 -1.08
CA GLY A 238 4.90 18.91 -0.05
C GLY A 238 4.07 20.09 -0.58
N SER A 239 4.41 20.60 -1.76
CA SER A 239 3.70 21.72 -2.40
C SER A 239 2.52 21.25 -3.26
N LEU A 240 2.36 19.95 -3.47
CA LEU A 240 1.17 19.35 -4.06
C LEU A 240 -0.02 19.31 -3.07
N ALA A 241 0.20 19.70 -1.82
CA ALA A 241 -0.88 19.90 -0.84
C ALA A 241 -1.88 20.95 -1.40
N GLY A 242 -3.10 20.51 -1.70
CA GLY A 242 -4.12 21.34 -2.35
C GLY A 242 -4.30 21.11 -3.85
N VAL A 243 -3.42 20.32 -4.50
CA VAL A 243 -3.62 19.86 -5.88
C VAL A 243 -4.37 18.52 -5.84
N ALA A 244 -5.52 18.45 -6.50
CA ALA A 244 -6.28 17.20 -6.57
C ALA A 244 -5.53 16.17 -7.42
N PRO A 245 -5.37 14.92 -6.95
CA PRO A 245 -4.80 13.86 -7.77
C PRO A 245 -5.77 13.48 -8.91
N VAL A 246 -5.24 13.15 -10.07
CA VAL A 246 -6.05 12.65 -11.19
C VAL A 246 -6.64 11.26 -10.90
N ARG A 247 -5.98 10.48 -10.06
CA ARG A 247 -6.46 9.19 -9.54
C ARG A 247 -5.87 8.90 -8.17
N THR A 248 -6.63 8.13 -7.39
CA THR A 248 -6.20 7.57 -6.11
C THR A 248 -6.40 6.07 -6.14
N TYR A 249 -5.41 5.32 -5.68
CA TYR A 249 -5.44 3.87 -5.57
C TYR A 249 -5.27 3.45 -4.13
N HIS A 250 -5.96 2.39 -3.75
CA HIS A 250 -5.72 1.77 -2.45
C HIS A 250 -4.38 1.02 -2.46
N ALA A 251 -3.50 1.34 -1.52
CA ALA A 251 -2.24 0.64 -1.30
C ALA A 251 -2.40 -0.28 -0.09
N SER A 252 -2.56 -1.58 -0.32
CA SER A 252 -2.74 -2.56 0.75
C SER A 252 -1.41 -2.90 1.45
N GLY A 253 -1.49 -3.32 2.71
CA GLY A 253 -0.35 -3.87 3.47
C GLY A 253 -0.03 -5.34 3.19
N ASN A 254 -0.72 -5.98 2.24
CA ASN A 254 -0.63 -7.42 1.99
C ASN A 254 0.79 -7.87 1.64
N MET A 255 1.52 -7.08 0.82
CA MET A 255 2.89 -7.43 0.44
C MET A 255 3.87 -7.35 1.64
N ALA A 256 3.69 -6.38 2.55
CA ALA A 256 4.49 -6.32 3.77
C ALA A 256 4.25 -7.56 4.66
N TRP A 257 2.98 -7.93 4.83
CA TRP A 257 2.60 -9.14 5.56
C TRP A 257 3.15 -10.40 4.90
N ALA A 258 3.04 -10.54 3.58
CA ALA A 258 3.58 -11.67 2.84
C ALA A 258 5.11 -11.77 3.00
N ALA A 259 5.82 -10.64 2.90
CA ALA A 259 7.27 -10.60 3.07
C ALA A 259 7.71 -11.02 4.48
N ASP A 260 7.04 -10.53 5.53
CA ASP A 260 7.31 -10.93 6.92
C ASP A 260 7.06 -12.43 7.13
N SER A 261 5.97 -12.96 6.56
CA SER A 261 5.59 -14.37 6.65
C SER A 261 6.60 -15.28 5.93
N VAL A 262 7.04 -14.87 4.74
CA VAL A 262 8.06 -15.59 3.97
C VAL A 262 9.40 -15.56 4.69
N ARG A 263 9.85 -14.41 5.21
CA ARG A 263 11.10 -14.30 5.99
C ARG A 263 11.12 -15.24 7.20
N SER A 264 9.97 -15.38 7.85
CA SER A 264 9.85 -16.26 9.03
C SER A 264 9.94 -17.75 8.70
N GLY A 265 9.55 -18.16 7.48
CA GLY A 265 9.52 -19.55 7.05
C GLY A 265 10.71 -19.99 6.21
N LEU A 266 11.48 -19.05 5.67
CA LEU A 266 12.64 -19.34 4.83
C LEU A 266 13.89 -19.73 5.65
N PRO A 267 14.76 -20.59 5.11
CA PRO A 267 16.08 -20.84 5.68
C PRO A 267 16.91 -19.55 5.84
N ALA A 268 17.69 -19.50 6.92
CA ALA A 268 18.56 -18.35 7.16
C ALA A 268 19.55 -18.10 6.01
N GLY A 269 19.84 -16.81 5.78
CA GLY A 269 20.82 -16.36 4.81
C GLY A 269 20.24 -16.11 3.41
N LEU A 270 18.93 -16.19 3.22
CA LEU A 270 18.25 -15.76 2.01
C LEU A 270 17.79 -14.29 2.18
N ASP A 271 17.87 -13.50 1.10
CA ASP A 271 17.50 -12.10 1.07
C ASP A 271 16.13 -11.92 0.41
N VAL A 272 15.11 -11.55 1.19
CA VAL A 272 13.73 -11.39 0.71
C VAL A 272 13.49 -9.94 0.33
N ARG A 273 13.21 -9.71 -0.95
CA ARG A 273 12.99 -8.40 -1.57
C ARG A 273 11.58 -8.27 -2.12
N PRO A 274 10.64 -7.73 -1.35
CA PRO A 274 9.29 -7.46 -1.84
C PRO A 274 9.29 -6.21 -2.73
N VAL A 275 8.52 -6.25 -3.82
CA VAL A 275 8.37 -5.15 -4.79
C VAL A 275 6.95 -5.14 -5.34
N VAL A 276 6.34 -3.97 -5.43
CA VAL A 276 5.12 -3.77 -6.20
C VAL A 276 5.49 -3.37 -7.63
N LEU A 277 5.11 -4.18 -8.60
CA LEU A 277 5.38 -3.97 -10.02
C LEU A 277 4.17 -3.36 -10.73
N LEU A 278 4.39 -2.20 -11.34
CA LEU A 278 3.41 -1.62 -12.26
C LEU A 278 3.56 -2.29 -13.62
N SER A 279 2.60 -3.14 -14.00
CA SER A 279 2.56 -3.73 -15.32
C SER A 279 2.24 -2.67 -16.39
N ARG A 280 2.80 -2.83 -17.59
CA ARG A 280 2.45 -1.99 -18.73
C ARG A 280 1.00 -2.26 -19.15
N THR A 281 0.26 -1.21 -19.50
CA THR A 281 -1.11 -1.30 -20.03
C THR A 281 -1.16 -0.76 -21.46
N THR A 282 -2.25 -0.98 -22.17
CA THR A 282 -2.46 -0.37 -23.50
C THR A 282 -2.46 1.17 -23.46
N GLY A 283 -2.69 1.77 -22.30
CA GLY A 283 -2.59 3.22 -22.06
C GLY A 283 -1.23 3.68 -21.55
N GLY A 284 -0.21 2.79 -21.52
CA GLY A 284 1.11 3.09 -20.98
C GLY A 284 1.32 2.55 -19.56
N VAL A 285 2.28 3.10 -18.86
CA VAL A 285 2.60 2.80 -17.46
C VAL A 285 2.87 4.10 -16.71
N TYR A 286 2.51 4.16 -15.43
CA TYR A 286 2.82 5.33 -14.61
C TYR A 286 4.33 5.58 -14.47
N GLY A 287 4.75 6.83 -14.57
CA GLY A 287 6.02 7.27 -14.01
C GLY A 287 6.01 7.05 -12.48
N VAL A 288 7.14 6.63 -11.92
CA VAL A 288 7.27 6.40 -10.47
C VAL A 288 8.31 7.36 -9.91
N MET A 289 7.88 8.27 -9.04
CA MET A 289 8.80 9.17 -8.35
C MET A 289 9.64 8.39 -7.33
N ARG A 290 10.90 8.80 -7.20
CA ARG A 290 11.81 8.20 -6.21
C ARG A 290 11.20 8.26 -4.81
N GLY A 291 11.20 7.13 -4.11
CA GLY A 291 10.64 7.03 -2.75
C GLY A 291 9.14 6.72 -2.71
N THR A 292 8.48 6.48 -3.85
CA THR A 292 7.12 5.95 -3.86
C THR A 292 7.11 4.53 -3.30
N MET A 293 6.31 4.28 -2.27
CA MET A 293 6.27 3.01 -1.53
C MET A 293 4.84 2.61 -1.20
N PHE A 294 4.61 1.31 -1.09
CA PHE A 294 3.45 0.74 -0.42
C PHE A 294 3.69 0.61 1.09
N PRO A 295 2.63 0.36 1.90
CA PRO A 295 2.76 0.11 3.33
C PRO A 295 3.82 -0.95 3.65
N GLY A 296 4.61 -0.72 4.70
CA GLY A 296 5.75 -1.56 5.06
C GLY A 296 7.04 -1.22 4.31
N ALA A 297 7.12 -0.02 3.72
CA ALA A 297 8.26 0.48 2.94
C ALA A 297 8.55 -0.39 1.71
N ILE A 298 7.52 -0.96 1.09
CA ILE A 298 7.65 -1.78 -0.11
C ILE A 298 7.83 -0.86 -1.34
N PRO A 299 8.95 -0.95 -2.07
CA PRO A 299 9.18 -0.11 -3.23
C PRO A 299 8.18 -0.39 -4.35
N VAL A 300 7.81 0.67 -5.07
CA VAL A 300 6.99 0.60 -6.28
C VAL A 300 7.89 0.91 -7.47
N MET A 301 7.84 0.11 -8.50
CA MET A 301 8.59 0.35 -9.74
C MET A 301 7.85 -0.19 -10.96
N GLN A 302 8.22 0.33 -12.11
CA GLN A 302 7.75 -0.23 -13.38
C GLN A 302 8.34 -1.63 -13.57
N ALA A 303 7.57 -2.54 -14.15
CA ALA A 303 8.01 -3.91 -14.43
C ALA A 303 9.28 -3.94 -15.30
N ASP A 304 9.34 -3.07 -16.33
CA ASP A 304 10.51 -2.96 -17.21
C ASP A 304 11.78 -2.50 -16.45
N ALA A 305 11.62 -1.58 -15.48
CA ALA A 305 12.73 -1.11 -14.65
C ALA A 305 13.27 -2.22 -13.74
N TRP A 306 12.38 -3.02 -13.16
CA TRP A 306 12.76 -4.20 -12.40
C TRP A 306 13.49 -5.23 -13.28
N ALA A 307 12.94 -5.52 -14.47
CA ALA A 307 13.53 -6.47 -15.43
C ALA A 307 14.95 -6.06 -15.82
N SER A 308 15.17 -4.75 -16.03
CA SER A 308 16.51 -4.22 -16.38
C SER A 308 17.52 -4.32 -15.24
N ALA A 309 17.07 -4.36 -13.99
CA ALA A 309 17.91 -4.47 -12.80
C ALA A 309 18.08 -5.92 -12.30
N PHE A 310 17.31 -6.85 -12.87
CA PHE A 310 17.33 -8.26 -12.48
C PHE A 310 18.61 -8.95 -12.98
N THR A 311 19.16 -9.83 -12.16
CA THR A 311 20.30 -10.69 -12.53
C THR A 311 19.86 -12.14 -12.44
N ASP A 312 19.98 -12.87 -13.53
CA ASP A 312 19.72 -14.31 -13.58
C ASP A 312 20.89 -15.08 -12.96
N ALA A 313 20.64 -15.91 -11.95
CA ALA A 313 21.65 -16.71 -11.27
C ALA A 313 21.03 -18.01 -10.76
N PRO A 314 21.82 -19.10 -10.64
CA PRO A 314 21.37 -20.38 -10.15
C PRO A 314 20.67 -20.26 -8.79
N ALA A 315 19.40 -20.66 -8.73
CA ALA A 315 18.55 -20.50 -7.55
C ALA A 315 19.03 -21.36 -6.37
N ASP A 316 18.96 -20.83 -5.15
CA ASP A 316 19.21 -21.61 -3.93
C ASP A 316 18.16 -22.73 -3.81
N PRO A 317 18.58 -24.02 -3.77
CA PRO A 317 17.66 -25.16 -3.79
C PRO A 317 16.76 -25.24 -2.55
N ARG A 318 17.16 -24.63 -1.43
CA ARG A 318 16.35 -24.58 -0.20
C ARG A 318 15.15 -23.65 -0.40
N ALA A 319 15.37 -22.49 -1.06
CA ALA A 319 14.30 -21.58 -1.41
C ALA A 319 13.36 -22.20 -2.46
N VAL A 320 13.91 -22.84 -3.48
CA VAL A 320 13.12 -23.58 -4.48
C VAL A 320 12.23 -24.64 -3.82
N GLY A 321 12.78 -25.46 -2.92
CA GLY A 321 12.03 -26.47 -2.17
C GLY A 321 10.93 -25.84 -1.28
N TYR A 322 11.18 -24.67 -0.71
CA TYR A 322 10.20 -23.96 0.10
C TYR A 322 9.00 -23.49 -0.75
N PHE A 323 9.23 -22.80 -1.86
CA PHE A 323 8.15 -22.25 -2.69
C PHE A 323 7.37 -23.31 -3.47
N ARG A 324 7.99 -24.44 -3.84
CA ARG A 324 7.24 -25.57 -4.44
C ARG A 324 6.08 -26.04 -3.55
N ARG A 325 6.24 -26.00 -2.22
CA ARG A 325 5.16 -26.39 -1.28
C ARG A 325 4.06 -25.34 -1.14
N LEU A 326 4.32 -24.10 -1.55
CA LEU A 326 3.38 -23.00 -1.47
C LEU A 326 2.59 -22.77 -2.76
N LEU A 327 2.87 -23.50 -3.82
CA LEU A 327 2.11 -23.33 -5.08
C LEU A 327 0.63 -23.60 -4.86
N LYS A 328 -0.20 -22.76 -5.47
CA LYS A 328 -1.63 -23.04 -5.61
C LYS A 328 -1.84 -24.07 -6.71
N SER A 329 -2.66 -25.06 -6.43
CA SER A 329 -3.06 -26.11 -7.39
C SER A 329 -4.23 -25.63 -8.24
#